data_d2954ae3799ecd0449af6a2e5e97172d
#
_entry.id   d2954ae3799ecd0449af6a2e5e97172d
#
_cell.length_a   1.000
_cell.length_b   1.000
_cell.length_c   1.000
_cell.angle_alpha   90.00
_cell.angle_beta   90.00
_cell.angle_gamma   90.00
#
_symmetry.space_group_name_H-M   'P 1'
#
loop_
_entity.id
_entity.type
_entity.pdbx_description
1 polymer ?
#
loop_
_entity_poly.entity_id
_entity_poly.type
_entity_poly.pdbx_seq_one_letter_code
_entity_poly.pdbx_strand_id
1 'polypeptide(L)'
;SRTTLREAVKFLIAHNVLEIRRGKGTFVANNKELNEDYGFSELDNLLLGAMDLFEMRIMFEPSMARYAVERATDEDVAEIVRLGEILQKPITDPHARTEYDQEFHFAIARATKNEFVVKILSIIYAGIEVERVFSLVTKEVNQYTVVDHTLIMEFIKSRDAAGAEAAMRMHILHAYDLTKKLK
;
A
#
# COMPACT_ATOMS: atom_id res chain seq x y z
N SER A 1 37.79 11.03 -21.14
CA SER A 1 38.40 12.34 -20.73
C SER A 1 37.88 12.71 -19.34
N ARG A 2 38.53 13.66 -18.65
CA ARG A 2 38.03 14.16 -17.35
C ARG A 2 36.64 14.79 -17.47
N THR A 3 36.34 15.37 -18.62
CA THR A 3 35.03 15.96 -18.94
C THR A 3 33.96 14.88 -19.01
N THR A 4 34.21 13.78 -19.71
CA THR A 4 33.28 12.65 -19.83
C THR A 4 32.96 12.04 -18.45
N LEU A 5 34.00 11.90 -17.59
CA LEU A 5 33.79 11.38 -16.23
C LEU A 5 32.93 12.33 -15.40
N ARG A 6 33.15 13.65 -15.48
CA ARG A 6 32.32 14.64 -14.78
C ARG A 6 30.86 14.60 -15.20
N GLU A 7 30.59 14.48 -16.48
CA GLU A 7 29.21 14.38 -16.98
C GLU A 7 28.55 13.06 -16.56
N ALA A 8 29.28 11.94 -16.61
CA ALA A 8 28.77 10.67 -16.10
C ALA A 8 28.45 10.74 -14.60
N VAL A 9 29.32 11.37 -13.78
CA VAL A 9 29.07 11.55 -12.35
C VAL A 9 27.86 12.45 -12.11
N LYS A 10 27.72 13.55 -12.84
CA LYS A 10 26.53 14.41 -12.75
C LYS A 10 25.25 13.67 -13.10
N PHE A 11 25.30 12.88 -14.17
CA PHE A 11 24.17 12.04 -14.58
C PHE A 11 23.78 11.07 -13.47
N LEU A 12 24.74 10.37 -12.87
CA LEU A 12 24.48 9.42 -11.79
C LEU A 12 23.97 10.11 -10.51
N ILE A 13 24.39 11.36 -10.24
CA ILE A 13 23.87 12.17 -9.13
C ILE A 13 22.42 12.58 -9.41
N ALA A 14 22.13 13.04 -10.63
CA ALA A 14 20.77 13.42 -11.03
C ALA A 14 19.78 12.25 -10.97
N HIS A 15 20.27 11.01 -11.06
CA HIS A 15 19.48 9.79 -10.93
C HIS A 15 19.61 9.13 -9.55
N ASN A 16 20.07 9.88 -8.54
CA ASN A 16 20.21 9.41 -7.15
C ASN A 16 21.05 8.14 -6.97
N VAL A 17 21.89 7.78 -7.96
CA VAL A 17 22.84 6.66 -7.86
C VAL A 17 24.07 7.05 -7.03
N LEU A 18 24.47 8.33 -7.15
CA LEU A 18 25.57 8.91 -6.38
C LEU A 18 25.08 10.11 -5.58
N GLU A 19 25.70 10.35 -4.43
CA GLU A 19 25.49 11.53 -3.60
C GLU A 19 26.80 12.28 -3.34
N ILE A 20 26.74 13.61 -3.30
CA ILE A 20 27.88 14.45 -2.90
C ILE A 20 27.75 14.81 -1.44
N ARG A 21 28.70 14.38 -0.63
CA ARG A 21 28.84 14.83 0.77
C ARG A 21 29.89 15.92 0.82
N ARG A 22 29.46 17.17 1.05
CA ARG A 22 30.32 18.36 1.04
C ARG A 22 31.55 18.16 1.93
N GLY A 23 32.76 18.31 1.37
CA GLY A 23 34.03 18.11 2.06
C GLY A 23 34.45 16.65 2.30
N LYS A 24 33.61 15.67 1.91
CA LYS A 24 33.89 14.25 2.13
C LYS A 24 34.02 13.44 0.82
N GLY A 25 33.49 13.96 -0.29
CA GLY A 25 33.58 13.29 -1.61
C GLY A 25 32.24 12.89 -2.20
N THR A 26 32.32 12.04 -3.23
CA THR A 26 31.15 11.44 -3.90
C THR A 26 31.06 9.97 -3.47
N PHE A 27 29.88 9.55 -3.07
CA PHE A 27 29.60 8.20 -2.56
C PHE A 27 28.48 7.57 -3.37
N VAL A 28 28.39 6.25 -3.36
CA VAL A 28 27.21 5.56 -3.82
C VAL A 28 26.08 5.92 -2.86
N ALA A 29 24.98 6.43 -3.39
CA ALA A 29 23.81 6.74 -2.60
C ALA A 29 23.33 5.46 -1.91
N ASN A 30 23.06 5.52 -0.62
CA ASN A 30 22.61 4.36 0.15
C ASN A 30 21.10 4.18 -0.07
N ASN A 31 20.70 4.18 -1.34
CA ASN A 31 19.33 3.90 -1.73
C ASN A 31 19.13 2.40 -1.63
N LYS A 32 18.64 1.93 -0.48
CA LYS A 32 17.96 0.63 -0.39
C LYS A 32 16.70 0.60 -1.28
N GLU A 33 16.38 1.70 -1.87
CA GLU A 33 15.34 1.94 -2.85
C GLU A 33 15.99 2.49 -4.12
N LEU A 34 16.47 1.61 -4.99
CA LEU A 34 16.45 1.90 -6.43
C LEU A 34 14.96 1.97 -6.80
N ASN A 35 14.32 3.02 -6.29
CA ASN A 35 13.06 3.44 -6.82
C ASN A 35 13.38 3.97 -8.22
N GLU A 36 13.13 3.14 -9.22
CA GLU A 36 12.86 3.67 -10.54
C GLU A 36 11.75 4.70 -10.34
N ASP A 37 12.17 5.96 -10.29
CA ASP A 37 11.22 7.06 -10.13
C ASP A 37 10.48 7.20 -11.47
N TYR A 38 9.37 6.50 -11.55
CA TYR A 38 8.44 6.62 -12.68
C TYR A 38 7.72 7.99 -12.69
N GLY A 39 8.30 9.04 -12.10
CA GLY A 39 7.70 10.37 -11.96
C GLY A 39 6.80 10.49 -10.73
N PHE A 40 6.84 9.53 -9.83
CA PHE A 40 6.02 9.51 -8.60
C PHE A 40 6.69 10.22 -7.42
N SER A 41 7.97 10.57 -7.48
CA SER A 41 8.64 11.32 -6.40
C SER A 41 8.05 12.70 -6.16
N GLU A 42 7.43 13.29 -7.19
CA GLU A 42 6.72 14.57 -7.03
C GLU A 42 5.39 14.40 -6.27
N LEU A 43 4.80 13.20 -6.26
CA LEU A 43 3.58 12.92 -5.49
C LEU A 43 3.82 12.92 -3.98
N ASP A 44 5.04 12.59 -3.52
CA ASP A 44 5.42 12.63 -2.10
C ASP A 44 5.34 14.07 -1.54
N ASN A 45 5.39 15.09 -2.40
CA ASN A 45 5.28 16.49 -2.02
C ASN A 45 3.85 17.05 -2.14
N LEU A 46 2.91 16.28 -2.71
CA LEU A 46 1.52 16.67 -2.76
C LEU A 46 0.86 16.35 -1.43
N LEU A 47 0.33 17.38 -0.76
CA LEU A 47 -0.58 17.22 0.37
C LEU A 47 -1.91 16.64 -0.14
N LEU A 48 -1.90 15.35 -0.49
CA LEU A 48 -3.07 14.64 -0.97
C LEU A 48 -4.09 14.56 0.18
N GLY A 49 -5.32 14.91 -0.12
CA GLY A 49 -6.40 14.77 0.86
C GLY A 49 -6.66 13.29 1.14
N ALA A 50 -6.87 12.92 2.41
CA ALA A 50 -7.20 11.54 2.77
C ALA A 50 -8.38 10.98 1.96
N MET A 51 -9.32 11.84 1.56
CA MET A 51 -10.48 11.45 0.76
C MET A 51 -10.10 11.07 -0.67
N ASP A 52 -9.18 11.82 -1.29
CA ASP A 52 -8.69 11.54 -2.65
C ASP A 52 -7.97 10.18 -2.70
N LEU A 53 -7.21 9.86 -1.64
CA LEU A 53 -6.54 8.56 -1.50
C LEU A 53 -7.53 7.41 -1.32
N PHE A 54 -8.61 7.60 -0.56
CA PHE A 54 -9.68 6.60 -0.48
C PHE A 54 -10.39 6.41 -1.82
N GLU A 55 -10.60 7.48 -2.60
CA GLU A 55 -11.16 7.36 -3.95
C GLU A 55 -10.24 6.55 -4.87
N MET A 56 -8.93 6.77 -4.79
CA MET A 56 -7.95 5.94 -5.51
C MET A 56 -8.01 4.47 -5.08
N ARG A 57 -8.14 4.20 -3.78
CA ARG A 57 -8.31 2.84 -3.27
C ARG A 57 -9.57 2.18 -3.81
N ILE A 58 -10.71 2.89 -3.82
CA ILE A 58 -12.00 2.40 -4.37
C ILE A 58 -11.88 2.05 -5.86
N MET A 59 -11.10 2.82 -6.64
CA MET A 59 -10.88 2.56 -8.06
C MET A 59 -9.96 1.36 -8.30
N PHE A 60 -8.97 1.15 -7.44
CA PHE A 60 -7.85 0.25 -7.69
C PHE A 60 -7.95 -1.09 -6.96
N GLU A 61 -8.19 -1.08 -5.64
CA GLU A 61 -8.10 -2.28 -4.81
C GLU A 61 -9.18 -3.35 -5.08
N PRO A 62 -10.43 -3.03 -5.47
CA PRO A 62 -11.40 -4.06 -5.85
C PRO A 62 -10.92 -4.91 -7.03
N SER A 63 -10.44 -4.28 -8.09
CA SER A 63 -9.88 -4.99 -9.24
C SER A 63 -8.62 -5.78 -8.87
N MET A 64 -7.78 -5.25 -7.97
CA MET A 64 -6.63 -5.93 -7.42
C MET A 64 -7.03 -7.24 -6.71
N ALA A 65 -8.08 -7.22 -5.87
CA ALA A 65 -8.58 -8.40 -5.18
C ALA A 65 -9.09 -9.47 -6.17
N ARG A 66 -9.77 -9.07 -7.23
CA ARG A 66 -10.18 -9.97 -8.32
C ARG A 66 -8.99 -10.67 -8.95
N TYR A 67 -7.98 -9.93 -9.41
CA TYR A 67 -6.79 -10.50 -10.03
C TYR A 67 -5.96 -11.35 -9.07
N ALA A 68 -5.97 -11.01 -7.77
CA ALA A 68 -5.34 -11.83 -6.75
C ALA A 68 -5.98 -13.23 -6.72
N VAL A 69 -7.31 -13.32 -6.68
CA VAL A 69 -8.03 -14.62 -6.72
C VAL A 69 -7.67 -15.45 -7.94
N GLU A 70 -7.57 -14.81 -9.11
CA GLU A 70 -7.26 -15.49 -10.38
C GLU A 70 -5.82 -16.02 -10.45
N ARG A 71 -4.87 -15.46 -9.69
CA ARG A 71 -3.43 -15.71 -9.85
C ARG A 71 -2.73 -16.22 -8.58
N ALA A 72 -3.37 -16.10 -7.43
CA ALA A 72 -2.80 -16.50 -6.16
C ALA A 72 -2.47 -17.98 -6.11
N THR A 73 -1.30 -18.33 -5.63
CA THR A 73 -0.98 -19.69 -5.20
C THR A 73 -1.67 -20.02 -3.89
N ASP A 74 -1.62 -21.27 -3.46
CA ASP A 74 -2.20 -21.66 -2.17
C ASP A 74 -1.41 -21.05 -0.99
N GLU A 75 -0.11 -20.83 -1.17
CA GLU A 75 0.74 -20.13 -0.20
C GLU A 75 0.35 -18.65 -0.08
N ASP A 76 0.04 -17.98 -1.19
CA ASP A 76 -0.46 -16.59 -1.15
C ASP A 76 -1.79 -16.52 -0.40
N VAL A 77 -2.71 -17.44 -0.68
CA VAL A 77 -3.99 -17.51 0.03
C VAL A 77 -3.79 -17.75 1.52
N ALA A 78 -2.89 -18.67 1.89
CA ALA A 78 -2.58 -18.94 3.28
C ALA A 78 -2.02 -17.70 4.01
N GLU A 79 -1.16 -16.93 3.36
CA GLU A 79 -0.60 -15.70 3.94
C GLU A 79 -1.67 -14.60 4.09
N ILE A 80 -2.54 -14.39 3.08
CA ILE A 80 -3.66 -13.44 3.17
C ILE A 80 -4.58 -13.82 4.34
N VAL A 81 -4.92 -15.10 4.46
CA VAL A 81 -5.78 -15.60 5.54
C VAL A 81 -5.12 -15.40 6.90
N ARG A 82 -3.83 -15.72 7.03
CA ARG A 82 -3.06 -15.52 8.26
C ARG A 82 -3.10 -14.07 8.74
N LEU A 83 -2.88 -13.11 7.83
CA LEU A 83 -2.91 -11.68 8.16
C LEU A 83 -4.32 -11.22 8.54
N GLY A 84 -5.34 -11.66 7.81
CA GLY A 84 -6.72 -11.35 8.11
C GLY A 84 -7.17 -11.91 9.47
N GLU A 85 -6.74 -13.12 9.85
CA GLU A 85 -7.02 -13.72 11.16
C GLU A 85 -6.35 -12.95 12.32
N ILE A 86 -5.20 -12.32 12.08
CA ILE A 86 -4.58 -11.42 13.07
C ILE A 86 -5.50 -10.22 13.31
N LEU A 87 -6.05 -9.64 12.24
CA LEU A 87 -6.93 -8.47 12.29
C LEU A 87 -8.29 -8.76 12.93
N GLN A 88 -8.72 -10.02 13.01
CA GLN A 88 -9.92 -10.43 13.75
C GLN A 88 -9.72 -10.40 15.27
N LYS A 89 -8.47 -10.44 15.75
CA LYS A 89 -8.15 -10.41 17.18
C LYS A 89 -8.13 -8.97 17.70
N PRO A 90 -8.41 -8.77 19.00
CA PRO A 90 -8.25 -7.45 19.59
C PRO A 90 -6.78 -7.01 19.53
N ILE A 91 -6.51 -5.95 18.79
CA ILE A 91 -5.20 -5.29 18.73
C ILE A 91 -5.37 -3.95 19.44
N THR A 92 -4.71 -3.79 20.58
CA THR A 92 -4.84 -2.60 21.42
C THR A 92 -3.97 -1.44 20.97
N ASP A 93 -2.88 -1.75 20.27
CA ASP A 93 -1.98 -0.76 19.66
C ASP A 93 -2.52 -0.33 18.28
N PRO A 94 -2.93 0.94 18.11
CA PRO A 94 -3.43 1.43 16.82
C PRO A 94 -2.38 1.36 15.69
N HIS A 95 -1.10 1.56 15.99
CA HIS A 95 -0.03 1.46 14.99
C HIS A 95 0.12 0.03 14.48
N ALA A 96 0.23 -0.94 15.39
CA ALA A 96 0.32 -2.35 15.01
C ALA A 96 -0.91 -2.79 14.21
N ARG A 97 -2.11 -2.31 14.57
CA ARG A 97 -3.32 -2.60 13.80
C ARG A 97 -3.22 -2.08 12.37
N THR A 98 -2.77 -0.85 12.20
CA THR A 98 -2.61 -0.22 10.89
C THR A 98 -1.57 -0.96 10.04
N GLU A 99 -0.44 -1.34 10.62
CA GLU A 99 0.59 -2.11 9.94
C GLU A 99 0.04 -3.45 9.44
N TYR A 100 -0.70 -4.19 10.27
CA TYR A 100 -1.33 -5.45 9.84
C TYR A 100 -2.40 -5.25 8.76
N ASP A 101 -3.19 -4.17 8.85
CA ASP A 101 -4.17 -3.82 7.82
C ASP A 101 -3.48 -3.56 6.48
N GLN A 102 -2.42 -2.74 6.49
CA GLN A 102 -1.63 -2.49 5.29
C GLN A 102 -1.01 -3.77 4.74
N GLU A 103 -0.39 -4.60 5.59
CA GLU A 103 0.22 -5.87 5.16
C GLU A 103 -0.81 -6.84 4.56
N PHE A 104 -2.05 -6.85 5.06
CA PHE A 104 -3.14 -7.62 4.48
C PHE A 104 -3.43 -7.17 3.04
N HIS A 105 -3.56 -5.88 2.79
CA HIS A 105 -3.76 -5.33 1.46
C HIS A 105 -2.54 -5.57 0.55
N PHE A 106 -1.33 -5.44 1.08
CA PHE A 106 -0.11 -5.77 0.33
C PHE A 106 0.02 -7.26 0.01
N ALA A 107 -0.43 -8.16 0.87
CA ALA A 107 -0.46 -9.58 0.55
C ALA A 107 -1.39 -9.87 -0.62
N ILE A 108 -2.56 -9.23 -0.69
CA ILE A 108 -3.48 -9.31 -1.84
C ILE A 108 -2.81 -8.73 -3.09
N ALA A 109 -2.10 -7.60 -2.98
CA ALA A 109 -1.38 -7.01 -4.10
C ALA A 109 -0.29 -7.95 -4.65
N ARG A 110 0.51 -8.56 -3.79
CA ARG A 110 1.55 -9.55 -4.17
C ARG A 110 0.92 -10.77 -4.85
N ALA A 111 -0.25 -11.22 -4.39
CA ALA A 111 -0.97 -12.34 -4.98
C ALA A 111 -1.45 -12.09 -6.42
N THR A 112 -1.54 -10.83 -6.86
CA THR A 112 -1.79 -10.50 -8.27
C THR A 112 -0.64 -10.91 -9.20
N LYS A 113 0.54 -11.24 -8.68
CA LYS A 113 1.78 -11.53 -9.42
C LYS A 113 2.18 -10.40 -10.38
N ASN A 114 1.81 -9.18 -10.05
CA ASN A 114 2.14 -7.98 -10.81
C ASN A 114 2.84 -6.97 -9.89
N GLU A 115 4.15 -6.84 -10.03
CA GLU A 115 4.96 -5.96 -9.20
C GLU A 115 4.56 -4.48 -9.33
N PHE A 116 4.04 -4.08 -10.50
CA PHE A 116 3.54 -2.73 -10.71
C PHE A 116 2.32 -2.42 -9.83
N VAL A 117 1.44 -3.42 -9.60
CA VAL A 117 0.31 -3.31 -8.67
C VAL A 117 0.81 -3.04 -7.25
N VAL A 118 1.82 -3.79 -6.79
CA VAL A 118 2.43 -3.59 -5.47
C VAL A 118 3.03 -2.19 -5.36
N LYS A 119 3.70 -1.72 -6.41
CA LYS A 119 4.31 -0.39 -6.43
C LYS A 119 3.27 0.73 -6.37
N ILE A 120 2.21 0.65 -7.16
CA ILE A 120 1.11 1.63 -7.11
C ILE A 120 0.47 1.64 -5.72
N LEU A 121 0.21 0.48 -5.14
CA LEU A 121 -0.36 0.40 -3.79
C LEU A 121 0.55 1.07 -2.76
N SER A 122 1.88 0.88 -2.86
CA SER A 122 2.83 1.53 -1.95
C SER A 122 2.78 3.06 -2.03
N ILE A 123 2.58 3.63 -3.22
CA ILE A 123 2.44 5.07 -3.41
C ILE A 123 1.12 5.57 -2.78
N ILE A 124 0.02 4.85 -3.00
CA ILE A 124 -1.28 5.20 -2.41
C ILE A 124 -1.17 5.23 -0.88
N TYR A 125 -0.53 4.21 -0.29
CA TYR A 125 -0.40 4.12 1.18
C TYR A 125 0.62 5.12 1.76
N ALA A 126 1.69 5.46 1.04
CA ALA A 126 2.63 6.51 1.47
C ALA A 126 1.98 7.90 1.54
N GLY A 127 1.02 8.19 0.64
CA GLY A 127 0.27 9.44 0.65
C GLY A 127 -0.79 9.53 1.76
N ILE A 128 -1.14 8.41 2.39
CA ILE A 128 -2.04 8.43 3.55
C ILE A 128 -1.17 8.73 4.78
N GLU A 129 -1.34 9.90 5.40
CA GLU A 129 -0.90 10.13 6.79
C GLU A 129 -1.74 9.21 7.70
N VAL A 130 -1.36 7.97 7.72
CA VAL A 130 -2.07 6.84 8.31
C VAL A 130 -2.36 7.09 9.79
N GLU A 131 -1.42 7.68 10.51
CA GLU A 131 -1.58 8.00 11.92
C GLU A 131 -2.77 8.92 12.20
N ARG A 132 -3.00 9.91 11.33
CA ARG A 132 -4.03 10.92 11.56
C ARG A 132 -5.42 10.43 11.23
N VAL A 133 -5.55 9.55 10.24
CA VAL A 133 -6.86 8.99 9.83
C VAL A 133 -7.27 7.87 10.78
N PHE A 134 -6.34 7.01 11.19
CA PHE A 134 -6.62 5.87 12.05
C PHE A 134 -6.65 6.18 13.56
N SER A 135 -5.99 7.23 14.03
CA SER A 135 -6.16 7.69 15.43
C SER A 135 -7.57 8.19 15.74
N LEU A 136 -8.34 8.53 14.69
CA LEU A 136 -9.76 8.89 14.78
C LEU A 136 -10.68 7.67 14.65
N VAL A 137 -10.12 6.47 14.41
CA VAL A 137 -10.88 5.25 14.20
C VAL A 137 -11.49 4.77 15.51
N THR A 138 -12.77 5.03 15.64
CA THR A 138 -13.61 4.62 16.75
C THR A 138 -13.82 3.09 16.78
N LYS A 139 -14.36 2.61 17.91
CA LYS A 139 -14.73 1.20 18.10
C LYS A 139 -15.64 0.65 16.95
N GLU A 140 -16.40 1.52 16.32
CA GLU A 140 -17.32 1.19 15.20
C GLU A 140 -16.58 0.82 13.91
N VAL A 141 -15.49 1.53 13.58
CA VAL A 141 -14.64 1.19 12.43
C VAL A 141 -14.08 -0.23 12.59
N ASN A 142 -13.62 -0.58 13.79
CA ASN A 142 -13.07 -1.90 14.05
C ASN A 142 -14.08 -3.04 13.79
N GLN A 143 -15.37 -2.84 14.07
CA GLN A 143 -16.38 -3.86 13.81
C GLN A 143 -16.63 -4.09 12.33
N TYR A 144 -16.79 -3.03 11.54
CA TYR A 144 -16.95 -3.16 10.07
C TYR A 144 -15.71 -3.78 9.42
N THR A 145 -14.52 -3.32 9.78
CA THR A 145 -13.27 -3.84 9.23
C THR A 145 -13.11 -5.35 9.46
N VAL A 146 -13.45 -5.86 10.66
CA VAL A 146 -13.36 -7.29 10.95
C VAL A 146 -14.32 -8.10 10.08
N VAL A 147 -15.56 -7.65 9.91
CA VAL A 147 -16.55 -8.33 9.06
C VAL A 147 -16.12 -8.30 7.60
N ASP A 148 -15.68 -7.15 7.11
CA ASP A 148 -15.28 -6.95 5.73
C ASP A 148 -14.05 -7.81 5.37
N HIS A 149 -13.02 -7.82 6.22
CA HIS A 149 -11.84 -8.68 6.03
C HIS A 149 -12.21 -10.15 6.03
N THR A 150 -13.16 -10.56 6.90
CA THR A 150 -13.66 -11.95 6.90
C THR A 150 -14.27 -12.32 5.54
N LEU A 151 -15.12 -11.45 4.99
CA LEU A 151 -15.73 -11.67 3.68
C LEU A 151 -14.69 -11.72 2.55
N ILE A 152 -13.72 -10.82 2.56
CA ILE A 152 -12.62 -10.83 1.58
C ILE A 152 -11.87 -12.17 1.64
N MET A 153 -11.49 -12.63 2.84
CA MET A 153 -10.82 -13.91 3.02
C MET A 153 -11.64 -15.10 2.54
N GLU A 154 -12.94 -15.12 2.82
CA GLU A 154 -13.83 -16.19 2.40
C GLU A 154 -13.92 -16.30 0.87
N PHE A 155 -14.09 -15.18 0.18
CA PHE A 155 -14.12 -15.15 -1.28
C PHE A 155 -12.76 -15.50 -1.90
N ILE A 156 -11.64 -15.08 -1.32
CA ILE A 156 -10.30 -15.47 -1.77
C ILE A 156 -10.09 -16.98 -1.57
N LYS A 157 -10.48 -17.55 -0.42
CA LYS A 157 -10.39 -18.99 -0.13
C LYS A 157 -11.24 -19.82 -1.07
N SER A 158 -12.45 -19.37 -1.38
CA SER A 158 -13.37 -20.05 -2.31
C SER A 158 -13.05 -19.81 -3.78
N ARG A 159 -12.00 -19.02 -4.08
CA ARG A 159 -11.63 -18.64 -5.45
C ARG A 159 -12.76 -17.91 -6.20
N ASP A 160 -13.61 -17.17 -5.47
CA ASP A 160 -14.64 -16.32 -6.06
C ASP A 160 -14.09 -14.90 -6.31
N ALA A 161 -13.64 -14.67 -7.54
CA ALA A 161 -13.05 -13.40 -7.96
C ALA A 161 -14.06 -12.23 -7.92
N ALA A 162 -15.32 -12.49 -8.26
CA ALA A 162 -16.36 -11.46 -8.26
C ALA A 162 -16.77 -11.09 -6.83
N GLY A 163 -16.89 -12.09 -5.96
CA GLY A 163 -17.15 -11.90 -4.53
C GLY A 163 -16.02 -11.11 -3.83
N ALA A 164 -14.76 -11.46 -4.11
CA ALA A 164 -13.59 -10.77 -3.56
C ALA A 164 -13.53 -9.29 -4.00
N GLU A 165 -13.82 -9.01 -5.28
CA GLU A 165 -13.92 -7.64 -5.80
C GLU A 165 -15.00 -6.84 -5.08
N ALA A 166 -16.19 -7.41 -4.93
CA ALA A 166 -17.32 -6.76 -4.26
C ALA A 166 -17.04 -6.52 -2.77
N ALA A 167 -16.49 -7.51 -2.07
CA ALA A 167 -16.14 -7.41 -0.65
C ALA A 167 -15.05 -6.33 -0.41
N MET A 168 -14.00 -6.29 -1.23
CA MET A 168 -12.98 -5.26 -1.16
C MET A 168 -13.56 -3.87 -1.39
N ARG A 169 -14.45 -3.70 -2.37
CA ARG A 169 -15.13 -2.44 -2.63
C ARG A 169 -15.93 -1.98 -1.42
N MET A 170 -16.69 -2.86 -0.79
CA MET A 170 -17.47 -2.54 0.40
C MET A 170 -16.58 -2.14 1.57
N HIS A 171 -15.49 -2.88 1.78
CA HIS A 171 -14.49 -2.59 2.81
C HIS A 171 -13.96 -1.14 2.69
N ILE A 172 -13.49 -0.75 1.50
CA ILE A 172 -12.95 0.60 1.29
C ILE A 172 -14.06 1.68 1.42
N LEU A 173 -15.27 1.41 0.95
CA LEU A 173 -16.40 2.33 1.09
C LEU A 173 -16.79 2.55 2.55
N HIS A 174 -16.80 1.51 3.39
CA HIS A 174 -17.04 1.67 4.82
C HIS A 174 -15.99 2.59 5.47
N ALA A 175 -14.71 2.40 5.15
CA ALA A 175 -13.63 3.26 5.65
C ALA A 175 -13.76 4.72 5.15
N TYR A 176 -14.11 4.90 3.86
CA TYR A 176 -14.36 6.21 3.26
C TYR A 176 -15.50 6.95 3.98
N ASP A 177 -16.65 6.29 4.14
CA ASP A 177 -17.85 6.91 4.75
C ASP A 177 -17.62 7.28 6.22
N LEU A 178 -16.87 6.46 6.95
CA LEU A 178 -16.51 6.74 8.33
C LEU A 178 -15.55 7.94 8.41
N THR A 179 -14.54 8.00 7.54
CA THR A 179 -13.61 9.13 7.48
C THR A 179 -14.31 10.43 7.12
N LYS A 180 -15.32 10.38 6.23
CA LYS A 180 -16.12 11.54 5.85
C LYS A 180 -16.97 12.11 7.00
N LYS A 181 -17.44 11.26 7.91
CA LYS A 181 -18.23 11.69 9.08
C LYS A 181 -17.39 12.37 10.17
N LEU A 182 -16.06 12.23 10.11
CA LEU A 182 -15.13 12.82 11.08
C LEU A 182 -14.66 14.24 10.67
N LYS A 183 -15.02 14.72 9.49
CA LYS A 183 -14.83 16.10 9.02
C LYS A 183 -16.01 16.97 9.39
#